data_07d423511227816178629d1df38ec586
#
_entry.id   07d423511227816178629d1df38ec586
#
_cell.length_a   1.000
_cell.length_b   1.000
_cell.length_c   1.000
_cell.angle_alpha   90.00
_cell.angle_beta   90.00
_cell.angle_gamma   90.00
#
_symmetry.space_group_name_H-M   'P 1'
#
loop_
_entity.id
_entity.type
_entity.pdbx_description
1 polymer ?
#
loop_
_entity_poly.entity_id
_entity_poly.type
_entity_poly.pdbx_seq_one_letter_code
_entity_poly.pdbx_strand_id
1 'polypeptide(L)'
;VKQFWKIAAGGLLFMVLAGGLFVPLKTGITGVDKLNMISDTVTTLRIDIYNPGADFKPEKALLGGKYGFLASQLSYDTGVLIAVFNPKLGKNGPEGMSNLYVLANGQWMAFPSAVSISRSASDTGSSNAVTVETEEVKSSSTTFPNRPILNESIRNLFYHVPMWFSMILLLLVSAVYSVLYLIKPDLRLDLRSDSLIRVAILAGFLGCATGSVWASVTWDSWWPRDPKLNGVAIGMLMYGAYLLLRSGISDDYQKARISAVYNLFVFPIFIALIVIMPKLSGDSLHPGAGGTVGFNQYDLDNTMRVYFYPAVLGWILLFLWIASLLYRSNKLKNAFS
;
A
#
# COMPACT_ATOMS: atom_id res chain seq x y z
N VAL A 1 27.12 10.28 21.48
CA VAL A 1 26.57 8.98 21.07
C VAL A 1 25.09 8.82 21.48
N LYS A 2 24.65 9.29 22.68
CA LYS A 2 23.27 9.06 23.20
C LYS A 2 22.12 9.72 22.40
N GLN A 3 22.38 10.62 21.45
CA GLN A 3 21.32 11.31 20.68
C GLN A 3 21.41 11.07 19.16
N PHE A 4 22.44 10.40 18.66
CA PHE A 4 22.66 10.18 17.23
C PHE A 4 21.46 9.52 16.52
N TRP A 5 20.83 8.55 17.15
CA TRP A 5 19.66 7.87 16.59
C TRP A 5 18.45 8.79 16.37
N LYS A 6 18.32 9.88 17.12
CA LYS A 6 17.25 10.89 16.92
C LYS A 6 17.51 11.73 15.69
N ILE A 7 18.78 12.10 15.47
CA ILE A 7 19.22 12.81 14.26
C ILE A 7 19.01 11.88 13.05
N ALA A 8 19.38 10.62 13.18
CA ALA A 8 19.13 9.61 12.15
C ALA A 8 17.64 9.47 11.83
N ALA A 9 16.77 9.40 12.84
CA ALA A 9 15.31 9.38 12.64
C ALA A 9 14.83 10.59 11.84
N GLY A 10 15.26 11.80 12.23
CA GLY A 10 14.91 13.04 11.53
C GLY A 10 15.42 13.05 10.07
N GLY A 11 16.66 12.64 9.84
CA GLY A 11 17.26 12.55 8.50
C GLY A 11 16.54 11.55 7.59
N LEU A 12 16.21 10.36 8.11
CA LEU A 12 15.46 9.34 7.37
C LEU A 12 14.06 9.84 7.01
N LEU A 13 13.35 10.45 7.95
CA LEU A 13 12.01 10.98 7.70
C LEU A 13 12.04 12.16 6.72
N PHE A 14 13.04 13.03 6.80
CA PHE A 14 13.21 14.11 5.83
C PHE A 14 13.43 13.53 4.41
N MET A 15 14.31 12.53 4.26
CA MET A 15 14.53 11.83 2.99
C MET A 15 13.21 11.23 2.46
N VAL A 16 12.42 10.59 3.33
CA VAL A 16 11.14 9.97 2.95
C VAL A 16 10.11 11.01 2.55
N LEU A 17 10.01 12.12 3.28
CA LEU A 17 9.12 13.23 2.95
C LEU A 17 9.52 13.86 1.61
N ALA A 18 10.80 14.18 1.44
CA ALA A 18 11.31 14.76 0.20
C ALA A 18 11.09 13.80 -0.98
N GLY A 19 11.50 12.53 -0.85
CA GLY A 19 11.31 11.53 -1.90
C GLY A 19 9.83 11.23 -2.18
N GLY A 20 9.04 11.07 -1.12
CA GLY A 20 7.60 10.81 -1.24
C GLY A 20 6.83 11.95 -1.91
N LEU A 21 7.26 13.21 -1.78
CA LEU A 21 6.59 14.36 -2.38
C LEU A 21 7.13 14.72 -3.77
N PHE A 22 8.44 14.63 -3.99
CA PHE A 22 9.09 15.22 -5.17
C PHE A 22 9.54 14.21 -6.23
N VAL A 23 9.69 12.91 -5.90
CA VAL A 23 10.01 11.91 -6.92
C VAL A 23 8.81 11.75 -7.86
N PRO A 24 8.96 12.01 -9.17
CA PRO A 24 7.84 11.91 -10.10
C PRO A 24 7.41 10.45 -10.35
N LEU A 25 6.17 10.24 -10.71
CA LEU A 25 5.71 8.97 -11.26
C LEU A 25 6.13 8.84 -12.71
N LYS A 26 6.37 7.60 -13.15
CA LYS A 26 6.54 7.29 -14.58
C LYS A 26 5.28 7.66 -15.34
N THR A 27 5.46 8.03 -16.60
CA THR A 27 4.32 8.13 -17.55
C THR A 27 3.58 6.80 -17.60
N GLY A 28 2.26 6.84 -17.63
CA GLY A 28 1.45 5.62 -17.65
C GLY A 28 0.02 5.87 -18.12
N ILE A 29 -0.71 4.80 -18.33
CA ILE A 29 -2.10 4.82 -18.73
C ILE A 29 -2.96 4.86 -17.46
N THR A 30 -3.91 5.80 -17.37
CA THR A 30 -4.82 5.94 -16.23
C THR A 30 -6.21 5.39 -16.51
N GLY A 31 -6.64 5.36 -17.75
CA GLY A 31 -7.97 4.89 -18.11
C GLY A 31 -8.19 4.71 -19.59
N VAL A 32 -9.28 4.05 -19.92
CA VAL A 32 -9.82 3.90 -21.27
C VAL A 32 -11.31 4.21 -21.25
N ASP A 33 -11.84 4.79 -22.32
CA ASP A 33 -13.25 5.20 -22.41
C ASP A 33 -14.21 4.03 -22.67
N LYS A 34 -13.74 2.93 -23.24
CA LYS A 34 -14.55 1.76 -23.58
C LYS A 34 -14.00 0.50 -22.97
N LEU A 35 -14.86 -0.21 -22.26
CA LEU A 35 -14.51 -1.48 -21.61
C LEU A 35 -14.82 -2.71 -22.48
N ASN A 36 -15.59 -2.55 -23.56
CA ASN A 36 -16.02 -3.66 -24.43
C ASN A 36 -15.81 -3.31 -25.90
N MET A 37 -15.30 -4.26 -26.66
CA MET A 37 -15.14 -4.20 -28.11
C MET A 37 -15.71 -5.47 -28.75
N ILE A 38 -16.17 -5.34 -30.00
CA ILE A 38 -16.62 -6.47 -30.80
C ILE A 38 -15.58 -6.70 -31.91
N SER A 39 -15.16 -7.97 -32.09
CA SER A 39 -14.22 -8.30 -33.17
C SER A 39 -14.80 -7.99 -34.57
N ASP A 40 -13.90 -7.81 -35.53
CA ASP A 40 -14.23 -7.41 -36.91
C ASP A 40 -15.03 -6.09 -37.02
N THR A 41 -14.92 -5.23 -36.00
CA THR A 41 -15.46 -3.87 -36.01
C THR A 41 -14.37 -2.84 -35.73
N VAL A 42 -14.39 -1.74 -36.46
CA VAL A 42 -13.48 -0.62 -36.20
C VAL A 42 -13.92 0.09 -34.92
N THR A 43 -13.08 0.10 -33.94
CA THR A 43 -13.36 0.75 -32.66
C THR A 43 -12.26 1.75 -32.33
N THR A 44 -12.66 2.96 -31.99
CA THR A 44 -11.75 4.00 -31.47
C THR A 44 -11.75 3.96 -29.96
N LEU A 45 -10.58 3.82 -29.38
CA LEU A 45 -10.34 3.93 -27.94
C LEU A 45 -9.71 5.27 -27.62
N ARG A 46 -10.28 5.95 -26.63
CA ARG A 46 -9.65 7.09 -25.97
C ARG A 46 -8.91 6.57 -24.74
N ILE A 47 -7.63 6.87 -24.67
CA ILE A 47 -6.70 6.39 -23.64
C ILE A 47 -6.16 7.62 -22.92
N ASP A 48 -6.41 7.73 -21.63
CA ASP A 48 -5.92 8.83 -20.81
C ASP A 48 -4.50 8.52 -20.33
N ILE A 49 -3.55 9.43 -20.63
CA ILE A 49 -2.13 9.29 -20.29
C ILE A 49 -1.79 10.22 -19.12
N TYR A 50 -1.25 9.64 -18.07
CA TYR A 50 -0.76 10.38 -16.91
C TYR A 50 0.69 10.78 -17.07
N ASN A 51 1.01 12.01 -16.65
CA ASN A 51 2.36 12.58 -16.65
C ASN A 51 3.08 12.40 -18.00
N PRO A 52 2.46 12.78 -19.13
CA PRO A 52 3.13 12.76 -20.43
C PRO A 52 4.20 13.85 -20.41
N GLY A 53 5.46 13.51 -20.56
CA GLY A 53 6.51 14.52 -20.73
C GLY A 53 6.19 15.43 -21.95
N ALA A 54 6.85 16.60 -22.02
CA ALA A 54 6.66 17.54 -23.14
C ALA A 54 6.91 16.89 -24.52
N ASP A 55 7.78 15.88 -24.58
CA ASP A 55 8.15 15.17 -25.80
C ASP A 55 7.45 13.81 -25.94
N PHE A 56 6.27 13.63 -25.34
CA PHE A 56 5.54 12.38 -25.43
C PHE A 56 5.14 12.05 -26.87
N LYS A 57 5.70 10.97 -27.42
CA LYS A 57 5.45 10.49 -28.78
C LYS A 57 4.98 9.04 -28.75
N PRO A 58 3.68 8.77 -28.94
CA PRO A 58 3.19 7.40 -29.07
C PRO A 58 3.65 6.79 -30.38
N GLU A 59 4.19 5.57 -30.33
CA GLU A 59 4.73 4.85 -31.47
C GLU A 59 3.81 3.69 -31.86
N LYS A 60 3.32 2.95 -30.88
CA LYS A 60 2.45 1.78 -31.06
C LYS A 60 1.45 1.67 -29.94
N ALA A 61 0.27 1.14 -30.21
CA ALA A 61 -0.67 0.66 -29.20
C ALA A 61 -1.11 -0.77 -29.57
N LEU A 62 -1.22 -1.64 -28.57
CA LEU A 62 -1.47 -3.05 -28.70
C LEU A 62 -2.53 -3.50 -27.69
N LEU A 63 -3.55 -4.21 -28.15
CA LEU A 63 -4.52 -4.91 -27.30
C LEU A 63 -4.21 -6.42 -27.30
N GLY A 64 -3.95 -6.99 -26.12
CA GLY A 64 -3.66 -8.42 -25.99
C GLY A 64 -2.55 -8.71 -25.00
N GLY A 65 -1.72 -9.68 -25.32
CA GLY A 65 -0.55 -10.10 -24.52
C GLY A 65 0.57 -10.52 -25.47
N LYS A 66 1.08 -11.75 -25.34
CA LYS A 66 2.06 -12.32 -26.28
C LYS A 66 1.58 -12.26 -27.74
N TYR A 67 0.28 -12.44 -27.93
CA TYR A 67 -0.43 -12.22 -29.21
C TYR A 67 -1.38 -11.06 -28.99
N GLY A 68 -1.37 -10.09 -29.88
CA GLY A 68 -2.19 -8.90 -29.72
C GLY A 68 -2.51 -8.18 -31.02
N PHE A 69 -3.45 -7.26 -30.93
CA PHE A 69 -3.97 -6.47 -32.06
C PHE A 69 -3.35 -5.09 -32.04
N LEU A 70 -2.60 -4.74 -33.07
CA LEU A 70 -2.02 -3.41 -33.21
C LEU A 70 -3.08 -2.40 -33.63
N ALA A 71 -2.98 -1.19 -33.08
CA ALA A 71 -3.76 -0.06 -33.53
C ALA A 71 -3.35 0.31 -34.98
N SER A 72 -4.34 0.58 -35.82
CA SER A 72 -4.14 1.01 -37.22
C SER A 72 -3.79 2.48 -37.32
N GLN A 73 -4.26 3.29 -36.37
CA GLN A 73 -4.00 4.74 -36.28
C GLN A 73 -3.84 5.17 -34.87
N LEU A 74 -2.92 6.13 -34.63
CA LEU A 74 -2.68 6.79 -33.36
C LEU A 74 -2.71 8.30 -33.55
N SER A 75 -3.39 8.99 -32.65
CA SER A 75 -3.38 10.46 -32.55
C SER A 75 -3.27 10.85 -31.09
N TYR A 76 -2.39 11.76 -30.76
CA TYR A 76 -2.18 12.21 -29.37
C TYR A 76 -2.36 13.72 -29.28
N ASP A 77 -3.12 14.14 -28.28
CA ASP A 77 -3.31 15.54 -27.93
C ASP A 77 -3.54 15.70 -26.42
N THR A 78 -2.76 16.56 -25.80
CA THR A 78 -2.92 17.06 -24.41
C THR A 78 -3.27 15.97 -23.37
N GLY A 79 -2.49 14.87 -23.30
CA GLY A 79 -2.68 13.81 -22.33
C GLY A 79 -3.70 12.73 -22.74
N VAL A 80 -4.27 12.87 -23.95
CA VAL A 80 -5.22 11.89 -24.49
C VAL A 80 -4.64 11.26 -25.75
N LEU A 81 -4.53 9.93 -25.74
CA LEU A 81 -4.17 9.14 -26.91
C LEU A 81 -5.42 8.50 -27.50
N ILE A 82 -5.68 8.76 -28.76
CA ILE A 82 -6.74 8.11 -29.54
C ILE A 82 -6.09 7.01 -30.36
N ALA A 83 -6.56 5.77 -30.17
CA ALA A 83 -6.08 4.59 -30.87
C ALA A 83 -7.25 3.89 -31.60
N VAL A 84 -7.09 3.59 -32.87
CA VAL A 84 -8.09 2.89 -33.68
C VAL A 84 -7.70 1.44 -33.83
N PHE A 85 -8.56 0.54 -33.38
CA PHE A 85 -8.37 -0.91 -33.46
C PHE A 85 -9.45 -1.56 -34.34
N ASN A 86 -9.06 -2.64 -35.01
CA ASN A 86 -9.98 -3.56 -35.68
C ASN A 86 -9.53 -5.00 -35.42
N PRO A 87 -9.79 -5.53 -34.22
CA PRO A 87 -9.35 -6.87 -33.83
C PRO A 87 -10.15 -7.94 -34.58
N LYS A 88 -9.46 -8.85 -35.25
CA LYS A 88 -10.06 -10.07 -35.84
C LYS A 88 -9.57 -11.29 -35.05
N LEU A 89 -10.46 -11.92 -34.32
CA LEU A 89 -10.14 -13.09 -33.51
C LEU A 89 -9.97 -14.36 -34.36
N GLY A 90 -10.67 -14.41 -35.51
CA GLY A 90 -10.75 -15.61 -36.32
C GLY A 90 -11.50 -16.72 -35.57
N LYS A 91 -11.61 -17.93 -36.17
CA LYS A 91 -12.42 -19.02 -35.61
C LYS A 91 -12.03 -19.46 -34.20
N ASN A 92 -10.75 -19.40 -33.85
CA ASN A 92 -10.18 -19.98 -32.62
C ASN A 92 -9.48 -18.91 -31.71
N GLY A 93 -9.61 -17.63 -32.01
CA GLY A 93 -9.00 -16.59 -31.18
C GLY A 93 -9.67 -16.48 -29.81
N PRO A 94 -8.91 -16.15 -28.76
CA PRO A 94 -9.45 -16.03 -27.41
C PRO A 94 -10.33 -14.79 -27.26
N GLU A 95 -11.50 -14.99 -26.67
CA GLU A 95 -12.39 -13.92 -26.21
C GLU A 95 -12.08 -13.56 -24.77
N GLY A 96 -12.43 -12.36 -24.34
CA GLY A 96 -12.34 -11.92 -22.95
C GLY A 96 -11.47 -10.70 -22.73
N MET A 97 -11.03 -10.54 -21.49
CA MET A 97 -10.26 -9.34 -21.07
C MET A 97 -8.87 -9.31 -21.69
N SER A 98 -8.56 -8.19 -22.32
CA SER A 98 -7.28 -7.91 -22.96
C SER A 98 -6.55 -6.75 -22.28
N ASN A 99 -5.24 -6.88 -22.14
CA ASN A 99 -4.41 -5.79 -21.65
C ASN A 99 -4.17 -4.78 -22.79
N LEU A 100 -4.03 -3.52 -22.42
CA LEU A 100 -3.60 -2.47 -23.34
C LEU A 100 -2.13 -2.16 -23.06
N TYR A 101 -1.35 -2.14 -24.12
CA TYR A 101 0.05 -1.70 -24.09
C TYR A 101 0.23 -0.52 -25.05
N VAL A 102 0.95 0.50 -24.59
CA VAL A 102 1.33 1.65 -25.43
C VAL A 102 2.83 1.81 -25.39
N LEU A 103 3.45 1.82 -26.54
CA LEU A 103 4.85 2.18 -26.73
C LEU A 103 4.95 3.67 -27.01
N ALA A 104 5.68 4.39 -26.15
CA ALA A 104 5.97 5.80 -26.35
C ALA A 104 7.39 6.10 -25.92
N ASN A 105 8.13 6.85 -26.71
CA ASN A 105 9.53 7.21 -26.45
C ASN A 105 10.40 5.98 -26.13
N GLY A 106 10.19 4.85 -26.84
CA GLY A 106 10.90 3.60 -26.62
C GLY A 106 10.55 2.83 -25.33
N GLN A 107 9.51 3.26 -24.58
CA GLN A 107 9.08 2.60 -23.34
C GLN A 107 7.66 2.06 -23.45
N TRP A 108 7.46 0.81 -23.04
CA TRP A 108 6.15 0.20 -22.96
C TRP A 108 5.43 0.59 -21.65
N MET A 109 4.20 1.04 -21.80
CA MET A 109 3.25 1.24 -20.69
C MET A 109 2.16 0.18 -20.80
N ALA A 110 1.78 -0.44 -19.68
CA ALA A 110 0.75 -1.46 -19.64
C ALA A 110 -0.44 -1.01 -18.79
N PHE A 111 -1.65 -1.32 -19.26
CA PHE A 111 -2.89 -1.19 -18.51
C PHE A 111 -3.59 -2.55 -18.52
N PRO A 112 -3.52 -3.33 -17.42
CA PRO A 112 -4.08 -4.66 -17.34
C PRO A 112 -5.61 -4.65 -17.43
N SER A 113 -6.18 -5.68 -18.05
CA SER A 113 -7.64 -5.87 -18.16
C SER A 113 -8.37 -4.63 -18.66
N ALA A 114 -7.81 -3.99 -19.68
CA ALA A 114 -8.28 -2.71 -20.19
C ALA A 114 -9.62 -2.82 -20.92
N VAL A 115 -9.77 -3.86 -21.75
CA VAL A 115 -10.91 -4.01 -22.67
C VAL A 115 -11.29 -5.48 -22.79
N SER A 116 -12.57 -5.77 -22.78
CA SER A 116 -13.11 -7.10 -23.13
C SER A 116 -13.40 -7.17 -24.64
N ILE A 117 -12.87 -8.18 -25.31
CA ILE A 117 -13.12 -8.39 -26.73
C ILE A 117 -14.08 -9.58 -26.89
N SER A 118 -15.23 -9.33 -27.48
CA SER A 118 -16.25 -10.33 -27.81
C SER A 118 -16.23 -10.66 -29.30
N ARG A 119 -16.55 -11.88 -29.66
CA ARG A 119 -16.61 -12.32 -31.05
C ARG A 119 -17.83 -11.75 -31.77
N SER A 120 -17.61 -11.24 -32.96
CA SER A 120 -18.70 -10.93 -33.90
C SER A 120 -19.13 -12.17 -34.69
N ALA A 121 -20.41 -12.27 -35.03
CA ALA A 121 -20.91 -13.33 -35.89
C ALA A 121 -20.27 -13.28 -37.30
N SER A 122 -19.79 -12.14 -37.76
CA SER A 122 -19.08 -11.94 -39.03
C SER A 122 -17.60 -12.37 -38.97
N ASP A 123 -17.02 -12.54 -37.80
CA ASP A 123 -15.60 -12.85 -37.63
C ASP A 123 -15.32 -14.37 -37.80
N THR A 124 -15.42 -14.82 -39.08
CA THR A 124 -15.20 -16.23 -39.46
C THR A 124 -13.86 -16.47 -40.14
N GLY A 125 -13.07 -15.42 -40.35
CA GLY A 125 -11.80 -15.43 -41.07
C GLY A 125 -10.59 -15.88 -40.28
N SER A 126 -9.41 -15.43 -40.67
CA SER A 126 -8.16 -15.61 -39.93
C SER A 126 -7.92 -14.43 -38.98
N SER A 127 -7.28 -14.74 -37.84
CA SER A 127 -6.87 -13.73 -36.85
C SER A 127 -5.82 -12.79 -37.44
N ASN A 128 -5.92 -11.50 -37.12
CA ASN A 128 -4.91 -10.48 -37.45
C ASN A 128 -4.00 -10.16 -36.22
N ALA A 129 -4.03 -10.99 -35.18
CA ALA A 129 -3.13 -10.85 -34.04
C ALA A 129 -1.66 -11.05 -34.47
N VAL A 130 -0.81 -10.19 -33.98
CA VAL A 130 0.65 -10.24 -34.20
C VAL A 130 1.37 -10.64 -32.91
N THR A 131 2.53 -11.28 -33.02
CA THR A 131 3.39 -11.51 -31.88
C THR A 131 4.19 -10.25 -31.61
N VAL A 132 4.14 -9.77 -30.38
CA VAL A 132 4.90 -8.59 -29.97
C VAL A 132 5.69 -8.92 -28.71
N GLU A 133 6.99 -8.69 -28.78
CA GLU A 133 7.87 -8.73 -27.63
C GLU A 133 7.80 -7.38 -26.93
N THR A 134 7.20 -7.36 -25.75
CA THR A 134 7.17 -6.19 -24.87
C THR A 134 8.36 -6.27 -23.91
N GLU A 135 9.57 -5.96 -24.37
CA GLU A 135 10.70 -5.85 -23.48
C GLU A 135 10.55 -4.62 -22.58
N GLU A 136 10.69 -4.83 -21.27
CA GLU A 136 10.79 -3.72 -20.31
C GLU A 136 12.15 -3.03 -20.49
N VAL A 137 12.16 -1.89 -21.15
CA VAL A 137 13.36 -1.04 -21.15
C VAL A 137 13.58 -0.49 -19.76
N LYS A 138 14.71 -0.81 -19.15
CA LYS A 138 15.13 -0.28 -17.87
C LYS A 138 15.30 1.24 -17.98
N SER A 139 14.37 1.99 -17.43
CA SER A 139 14.48 3.44 -17.30
C SER A 139 15.63 3.80 -16.36
N SER A 140 16.52 4.68 -16.78
CA SER A 140 17.61 5.21 -15.95
C SER A 140 17.19 6.34 -15.00
N SER A 141 15.93 6.78 -15.06
CA SER A 141 15.40 7.88 -14.24
C SER A 141 14.93 7.38 -12.88
N THR A 142 15.22 8.16 -11.83
CA THR A 142 14.66 7.90 -10.48
C THR A 142 13.19 8.34 -10.45
N THR A 143 12.30 7.43 -10.81
CA THR A 143 10.84 7.66 -10.86
C THR A 143 10.14 6.53 -10.13
N PHE A 144 8.98 6.83 -9.52
CA PHE A 144 8.10 5.78 -8.98
C PHE A 144 7.30 5.13 -10.11
N PRO A 145 6.94 3.84 -9.97
CA PRO A 145 6.11 3.18 -10.96
C PRO A 145 4.71 3.81 -10.97
N ASN A 146 4.17 4.02 -12.16
CA ASN A 146 2.75 4.31 -12.30
C ASN A 146 1.98 2.98 -12.24
N ARG A 147 1.04 2.88 -11.32
CA ARG A 147 0.15 1.72 -11.19
C ARG A 147 -1.27 2.17 -11.49
N PRO A 148 -2.00 1.47 -12.36
CA PRO A 148 -3.42 1.72 -12.59
C PRO A 148 -4.18 1.75 -11.26
N ILE A 149 -5.15 2.64 -11.13
CA ILE A 149 -5.96 2.87 -9.92
C ILE A 149 -5.17 3.59 -8.81
N LEU A 150 -3.92 3.22 -8.55
CA LEU A 150 -3.15 3.83 -7.46
C LEU A 150 -2.67 5.24 -7.78
N ASN A 151 -2.11 5.45 -8.98
CA ASN A 151 -1.53 6.74 -9.41
C ASN A 151 -0.71 7.41 -8.29
N GLU A 152 -0.95 8.66 -7.96
CA GLU A 152 -0.27 9.40 -6.89
C GLU A 152 -0.52 8.80 -5.49
N SER A 153 -1.62 8.08 -5.29
CA SER A 153 -1.92 7.46 -3.99
C SER A 153 -0.93 6.36 -3.58
N ILE A 154 -0.11 5.85 -4.54
CA ILE A 154 0.97 4.89 -4.25
C ILE A 154 1.97 5.44 -3.22
N ARG A 155 2.12 6.77 -3.12
CA ARG A 155 2.98 7.44 -2.14
C ARG A 155 2.55 7.20 -0.70
N ASN A 156 1.27 6.89 -0.49
CA ASN A 156 0.74 6.57 0.83
C ASN A 156 1.40 5.33 1.45
N LEU A 157 2.01 4.48 0.63
CA LEU A 157 2.80 3.33 1.09
C LEU A 157 3.89 3.74 2.10
N PHE A 158 4.52 4.91 1.91
CA PHE A 158 5.61 5.40 2.79
C PHE A 158 5.12 5.98 4.12
N TYR A 159 3.82 6.19 4.26
CA TYR A 159 3.18 6.72 5.47
C TYR A 159 2.32 5.67 6.15
N HIS A 160 1.40 5.06 5.43
CA HIS A 160 0.43 4.11 5.97
C HIS A 160 1.08 2.82 6.52
N VAL A 161 1.88 2.15 5.70
CA VAL A 161 2.46 0.85 6.07
C VAL A 161 3.45 0.94 7.24
N PRO A 162 4.35 1.94 7.30
CA PRO A 162 5.22 2.13 8.45
C PRO A 162 4.50 2.39 9.77
N MET A 163 3.29 2.96 9.77
CA MET A 163 2.50 3.11 11.01
C MET A 163 2.18 1.76 11.63
N TRP A 164 1.77 0.78 10.80
CA TRP A 164 1.46 -0.57 11.28
C TRP A 164 2.69 -1.34 11.73
N PHE A 165 3.81 -1.25 11.01
CA PHE A 165 5.09 -1.83 11.47
C PHE A 165 5.51 -1.24 12.81
N SER A 166 5.40 0.08 12.96
CA SER A 166 5.72 0.75 14.22
C SER A 166 4.80 0.32 15.34
N MET A 167 3.48 0.29 15.13
CA MET A 167 2.51 -0.18 16.13
C MET A 167 2.82 -1.59 16.59
N ILE A 168 2.99 -2.53 15.66
CA ILE A 168 3.27 -3.94 15.99
C ILE A 168 4.56 -4.07 16.80
N LEU A 169 5.63 -3.38 16.38
CA LEU A 169 6.91 -3.44 17.09
C LEU A 169 6.82 -2.85 18.50
N LEU A 170 6.16 -1.69 18.65
CA LEU A 170 5.96 -1.06 19.97
C LEU A 170 5.16 -1.97 20.91
N LEU A 171 4.09 -2.60 20.39
CA LEU A 171 3.28 -3.55 21.15
C LEU A 171 4.07 -4.81 21.53
N LEU A 172 4.89 -5.33 20.60
CA LEU A 172 5.77 -6.46 20.89
C LEU A 172 6.76 -6.14 22.02
N VAL A 173 7.42 -4.98 21.94
CA VAL A 173 8.36 -4.53 22.98
C VAL A 173 7.63 -4.29 24.31
N SER A 174 6.40 -3.74 24.27
CA SER A 174 5.58 -3.56 25.47
C SER A 174 5.20 -4.90 26.11
N ALA A 175 4.88 -5.92 25.30
CA ALA A 175 4.59 -7.27 25.78
C ALA A 175 5.82 -7.88 26.48
N VAL A 176 7.02 -7.68 25.94
CA VAL A 176 8.27 -8.09 26.62
C VAL A 176 8.40 -7.41 27.98
N TYR A 177 8.17 -6.09 28.08
CA TYR A 177 8.19 -5.40 29.37
C TYR A 177 7.10 -5.90 30.32
N SER A 178 5.93 -6.29 29.82
CA SER A 178 4.85 -6.90 30.61
C SER A 178 5.28 -8.25 31.20
N VAL A 179 5.93 -9.11 30.40
CA VAL A 179 6.51 -10.37 30.90
C VAL A 179 7.57 -10.12 32.00
N LEU A 180 8.51 -9.21 31.74
CA LEU A 180 9.56 -8.87 32.69
C LEU A 180 8.99 -8.32 33.99
N TYR A 181 7.91 -7.52 33.93
CA TYR A 181 7.21 -7.03 35.11
C TYR A 181 6.58 -8.17 35.93
N LEU A 182 5.94 -9.14 35.26
CA LEU A 182 5.32 -10.27 35.97
C LEU A 182 6.35 -11.21 36.63
N ILE A 183 7.56 -11.32 36.05
CA ILE A 183 8.67 -12.09 36.63
C ILE A 183 9.28 -11.34 37.81
N LYS A 184 9.52 -10.04 37.65
CA LYS A 184 10.13 -9.19 38.67
C LYS A 184 9.39 -7.86 38.74
N PRO A 185 8.46 -7.67 39.69
CA PRO A 185 7.65 -6.45 39.78
C PRO A 185 8.52 -5.19 40.02
N ASP A 186 8.66 -4.38 38.99
CA ASP A 186 9.28 -3.05 39.02
C ASP A 186 8.39 -2.10 38.23
N LEU A 187 7.83 -1.09 38.90
CA LEU A 187 6.93 -0.09 38.26
C LEU A 187 7.60 0.65 37.10
N ARG A 188 8.93 0.69 37.02
CA ARG A 188 9.65 1.25 35.86
C ARG A 188 9.43 0.42 34.60
N LEU A 189 9.28 -0.90 34.74
CA LEU A 189 8.96 -1.78 33.58
C LEU A 189 7.53 -1.55 33.11
N ASP A 190 6.59 -1.41 34.04
CA ASP A 190 5.21 -1.06 33.73
C ASP A 190 5.09 0.31 33.02
N LEU A 191 5.75 1.34 33.55
CA LEU A 191 5.76 2.67 32.93
C LEU A 191 6.34 2.65 31.50
N ARG A 192 7.33 1.79 31.21
CA ARG A 192 7.86 1.62 29.85
C ARG A 192 6.84 0.92 28.95
N SER A 193 6.22 -0.15 29.43
CA SER A 193 5.17 -0.86 28.70
C SER A 193 4.00 0.07 28.36
N ASP A 194 3.47 0.79 29.34
CA ASP A 194 2.37 1.74 29.15
C ASP A 194 2.72 2.85 28.16
N SER A 195 3.92 3.41 28.26
CA SER A 195 4.36 4.47 27.33
C SER A 195 4.45 3.97 25.89
N LEU A 196 4.90 2.72 25.67
CA LEU A 196 4.94 2.09 24.35
C LEU A 196 3.54 1.82 23.81
N ILE A 197 2.61 1.31 24.62
CA ILE A 197 1.22 1.05 24.22
C ILE A 197 0.52 2.33 23.80
N ARG A 198 0.64 3.40 24.57
CA ARG A 198 0.02 4.70 24.23
C ARG A 198 0.51 5.24 22.90
N VAL A 199 1.80 5.13 22.63
CA VAL A 199 2.37 5.56 21.35
C VAL A 199 2.02 4.58 20.22
N ALA A 200 1.90 3.29 20.51
CA ALA A 200 1.40 2.32 19.54
C ALA A 200 -0.06 2.62 19.12
N ILE A 201 -0.92 3.00 20.06
CA ILE A 201 -2.28 3.44 19.78
C ILE A 201 -2.27 4.68 18.86
N LEU A 202 -1.39 5.66 19.12
CA LEU A 202 -1.23 6.83 18.25
C LEU A 202 -0.84 6.41 16.83
N ALA A 203 0.14 5.51 16.69
CA ALA A 203 0.55 4.97 15.39
C ALA A 203 -0.62 4.26 14.69
N GLY A 204 -1.42 3.49 15.43
CA GLY A 204 -2.62 2.83 14.92
C GLY A 204 -3.68 3.82 14.41
N PHE A 205 -3.94 4.91 15.13
CA PHE A 205 -4.86 5.96 14.67
C PHE A 205 -4.35 6.64 13.40
N LEU A 206 -3.06 6.94 13.30
CA LEU A 206 -2.47 7.49 12.07
C LEU A 206 -2.53 6.47 10.92
N GLY A 207 -2.32 5.18 11.23
CA GLY A 207 -2.51 4.09 10.28
C GLY A 207 -3.95 4.00 9.77
N CYS A 208 -4.95 4.08 10.65
CA CYS A 208 -6.37 4.12 10.27
C CYS A 208 -6.67 5.33 9.40
N ALA A 209 -6.24 6.53 9.79
CA ALA A 209 -6.49 7.78 9.05
C ALA A 209 -5.90 7.72 7.63
N THR A 210 -4.61 7.38 7.51
CA THR A 210 -3.95 7.27 6.20
C THR A 210 -4.52 6.13 5.36
N GLY A 211 -4.92 5.02 5.99
CA GLY A 211 -5.56 3.88 5.33
C GLY A 211 -6.95 4.19 4.80
N SER A 212 -7.77 4.93 5.57
CA SER A 212 -9.10 5.36 5.12
C SER A 212 -9.03 6.29 3.91
N VAL A 213 -8.08 7.24 3.91
CA VAL A 213 -7.81 8.09 2.73
C VAL A 213 -7.41 7.23 1.54
N TRP A 214 -6.54 6.24 1.72
CA TRP A 214 -6.13 5.36 0.63
C TRP A 214 -7.29 4.49 0.12
N ALA A 215 -8.10 3.95 1.02
CA ALA A 215 -9.27 3.16 0.70
C ALA A 215 -10.31 3.95 -0.11
N SER A 216 -10.53 5.23 0.22
CA SER A 216 -11.46 6.08 -0.52
C SER A 216 -11.04 6.32 -1.98
N VAL A 217 -9.72 6.36 -2.24
CA VAL A 217 -9.18 6.55 -3.60
C VAL A 217 -9.13 5.24 -4.38
N THR A 218 -8.79 4.12 -3.71
CA THR A 218 -8.57 2.83 -4.40
C THR A 218 -9.80 1.96 -4.49
N TRP A 219 -10.71 2.06 -3.52
CA TRP A 219 -11.89 1.19 -3.39
C TRP A 219 -13.21 1.98 -3.33
N ASP A 220 -13.17 3.28 -3.59
CA ASP A 220 -14.33 4.19 -3.57
C ASP A 220 -15.13 4.13 -2.26
N SER A 221 -14.44 3.82 -1.15
CA SER A 221 -15.04 3.71 0.18
C SER A 221 -14.02 4.01 1.26
N TRP A 222 -14.37 4.88 2.22
CA TRP A 222 -13.50 5.21 3.36
C TRP A 222 -13.24 4.02 4.29
N TRP A 223 -14.18 3.08 4.35
CA TRP A 223 -14.11 1.87 5.17
C TRP A 223 -14.86 0.73 4.50
N PRO A 224 -14.27 0.05 3.49
CA PRO A 224 -14.90 -1.08 2.83
C PRO A 224 -15.07 -2.26 3.79
N ARG A 225 -15.97 -3.19 3.46
CA ARG A 225 -16.14 -4.44 4.19
C ARG A 225 -14.96 -5.37 3.89
N ASP A 226 -13.94 -5.29 4.74
CA ASP A 226 -12.70 -6.04 4.61
C ASP A 226 -12.34 -6.68 5.95
N PRO A 227 -12.00 -7.98 6.01
CA PRO A 227 -11.66 -8.69 7.26
C PRO A 227 -10.51 -8.04 8.03
N LYS A 228 -9.51 -7.50 7.32
CA LYS A 228 -8.35 -6.87 7.93
C LYS A 228 -8.71 -5.52 8.57
N LEU A 229 -9.53 -4.71 7.90
CA LEU A 229 -10.03 -3.44 8.45
C LEU A 229 -10.88 -3.66 9.70
N ASN A 230 -11.79 -4.65 9.67
CA ASN A 230 -12.59 -5.02 10.84
C ASN A 230 -11.70 -5.52 11.98
N GLY A 231 -10.69 -6.35 11.67
CA GLY A 231 -9.71 -6.81 12.65
C GLY A 231 -8.92 -5.67 13.28
N VAL A 232 -8.52 -4.67 12.48
CA VAL A 232 -7.88 -3.44 12.97
C VAL A 232 -8.81 -2.68 13.92
N ALA A 233 -10.08 -2.46 13.55
CA ALA A 233 -11.03 -1.74 14.40
C ALA A 233 -11.21 -2.43 15.76
N ILE A 234 -11.42 -3.75 15.76
CA ILE A 234 -11.52 -4.54 16.99
C ILE A 234 -10.25 -4.41 17.83
N GLY A 235 -9.07 -4.55 17.21
CA GLY A 235 -7.79 -4.41 17.90
C GLY A 235 -7.57 -3.04 18.52
N MET A 236 -7.96 -1.96 17.82
CA MET A 236 -7.91 -0.60 18.35
C MET A 236 -8.86 -0.41 19.53
N LEU A 237 -10.08 -0.98 19.48
CA LEU A 237 -11.00 -0.97 20.61
C LEU A 237 -10.44 -1.74 21.83
N MET A 238 -9.80 -2.91 21.62
CA MET A 238 -9.16 -3.67 22.68
C MET A 238 -8.05 -2.86 23.36
N TYR A 239 -7.20 -2.15 22.60
CA TYR A 239 -6.19 -1.28 23.19
C TYR A 239 -6.79 0.02 23.77
N GLY A 240 -7.92 0.50 23.28
CA GLY A 240 -8.72 1.52 23.95
C GLY A 240 -9.23 1.06 25.31
N ALA A 241 -9.72 -0.17 25.40
CA ALA A 241 -10.14 -0.79 26.68
C ALA A 241 -8.97 -0.95 27.66
N TYR A 242 -7.74 -1.21 27.20
CA TYR A 242 -6.54 -1.16 28.03
C TYR A 242 -6.38 0.18 28.76
N LEU A 243 -6.59 1.30 28.05
CA LEU A 243 -6.47 2.63 28.65
C LEU A 243 -7.56 2.87 29.70
N LEU A 244 -8.80 2.44 29.42
CA LEU A 244 -9.91 2.53 30.39
C LEU A 244 -9.66 1.68 31.62
N LEU A 245 -9.24 0.43 31.43
CA LEU A 245 -8.89 -0.47 32.52
C LEU A 245 -7.84 0.15 33.46
N ARG A 246 -6.78 0.71 32.88
CA ARG A 246 -5.72 1.38 33.65
C ARG A 246 -6.21 2.60 34.44
N SER A 247 -7.13 3.37 33.84
CA SER A 247 -7.64 4.58 34.50
C SER A 247 -8.55 4.28 35.70
N GLY A 248 -9.18 3.11 35.73
CA GLY A 248 -10.09 2.69 36.81
C GLY A 248 -9.42 2.10 38.03
N ILE A 249 -8.09 1.86 38.01
CA ILE A 249 -7.35 1.22 39.13
C ILE A 249 -6.48 2.26 39.81
N SER A 250 -6.67 2.44 41.13
CA SER A 250 -5.94 3.44 41.91
C SER A 250 -4.60 2.89 42.42
N ASP A 251 -4.54 1.63 42.85
CA ASP A 251 -3.30 1.00 43.34
C ASP A 251 -2.35 0.72 42.18
N ASP A 252 -1.11 1.22 42.32
CA ASP A 252 -0.13 1.18 41.22
C ASP A 252 0.38 -0.23 40.89
N TYR A 253 0.54 -1.09 41.93
CA TYR A 253 0.99 -2.46 41.69
C TYR A 253 -0.10 -3.34 41.12
N GLN A 254 -1.34 -3.17 41.58
CA GLN A 254 -2.50 -3.85 41.02
C GLN A 254 -2.75 -3.40 39.57
N LYS A 255 -2.71 -2.10 39.30
CA LYS A 255 -2.80 -1.49 37.98
C LYS A 255 -1.76 -2.08 37.03
N ALA A 256 -0.51 -2.10 37.41
CA ALA A 256 0.58 -2.63 36.61
C ALA A 256 0.41 -4.14 36.35
N ARG A 257 0.02 -4.94 37.33
CA ARG A 257 -0.18 -6.38 37.17
C ARG A 257 -1.31 -6.71 36.24
N ILE A 258 -2.49 -6.07 36.41
CA ILE A 258 -3.67 -6.31 35.60
C ILE A 258 -3.40 -5.83 34.13
N SER A 259 -2.75 -4.68 33.97
CA SER A 259 -2.38 -4.14 32.67
C SER A 259 -1.38 -5.04 31.92
N ALA A 260 -0.40 -5.61 32.63
CA ALA A 260 0.55 -6.54 32.04
C ALA A 260 -0.13 -7.82 31.54
N VAL A 261 -1.00 -8.43 32.36
CA VAL A 261 -1.78 -9.62 31.96
C VAL A 261 -2.68 -9.30 30.78
N TYR A 262 -3.38 -8.17 30.82
CA TYR A 262 -4.26 -7.74 29.72
C TYR A 262 -3.49 -7.55 28.40
N ASN A 263 -2.34 -6.87 28.43
CA ASN A 263 -1.52 -6.67 27.22
C ASN A 263 -1.04 -7.99 26.62
N LEU A 264 -0.60 -8.94 27.46
CA LEU A 264 -0.16 -10.27 27.01
C LEU A 264 -1.28 -11.11 26.41
N PHE A 265 -2.52 -10.88 26.83
CA PHE A 265 -3.69 -11.53 26.27
C PHE A 265 -4.12 -10.86 24.95
N VAL A 266 -4.15 -9.53 24.89
CA VAL A 266 -4.63 -8.75 23.72
C VAL A 266 -3.66 -8.80 22.57
N PHE A 267 -2.34 -8.77 22.81
CA PHE A 267 -1.34 -8.69 21.74
C PHE A 267 -1.43 -9.86 20.74
N PRO A 268 -1.43 -11.15 21.16
CA PRO A 268 -1.58 -12.26 20.22
C PRO A 268 -2.93 -12.26 19.50
N ILE A 269 -4.02 -11.84 20.14
CA ILE A 269 -5.32 -11.70 19.51
C ILE A 269 -5.26 -10.63 18.44
N PHE A 270 -4.66 -9.48 18.72
CA PHE A 270 -4.47 -8.41 17.74
C PHE A 270 -3.70 -8.91 16.50
N ILE A 271 -2.60 -9.64 16.71
CA ILE A 271 -1.84 -10.23 15.60
C ILE A 271 -2.70 -11.24 14.80
N ALA A 272 -3.48 -12.07 15.48
CA ALA A 272 -4.39 -12.99 14.82
C ALA A 272 -5.42 -12.26 13.94
N LEU A 273 -6.01 -11.17 14.43
CA LEU A 273 -7.02 -10.38 13.72
C LEU A 273 -6.46 -9.69 12.47
N ILE A 274 -5.23 -9.17 12.51
CA ILE A 274 -4.68 -8.37 11.41
C ILE A 274 -3.79 -9.16 10.43
N VAL A 275 -3.27 -10.32 10.83
CA VAL A 275 -2.37 -11.14 10.01
C VAL A 275 -3.00 -12.48 9.63
N ILE A 276 -3.57 -13.22 10.58
CA ILE A 276 -4.04 -14.60 10.36
C ILE A 276 -5.42 -14.58 9.71
N MET A 277 -6.39 -13.88 10.30
CA MET A 277 -7.77 -13.85 9.81
C MET A 277 -7.92 -13.38 8.36
N PRO A 278 -7.25 -12.31 7.89
CA PRO A 278 -7.34 -11.89 6.50
C PRO A 278 -6.80 -12.92 5.51
N LYS A 279 -5.81 -13.73 5.92
CA LYS A 279 -5.26 -14.81 5.08
C LYS A 279 -6.19 -16.01 5.01
N LEU A 280 -6.88 -16.33 6.10
CA LEU A 280 -7.81 -17.46 6.16
C LEU A 280 -9.12 -17.16 5.44
N SER A 281 -9.61 -15.93 5.48
CA SER A 281 -10.86 -15.54 4.82
C SER A 281 -10.74 -15.52 3.29
N GLY A 282 -9.56 -15.24 2.74
CA GLY A 282 -9.34 -15.12 1.29
C GLY A 282 -9.96 -13.86 0.63
N ASP A 283 -10.84 -13.16 1.33
CA ASP A 283 -11.67 -12.08 0.79
C ASP A 283 -11.13 -10.66 1.07
N SER A 284 -9.90 -10.55 1.60
CA SER A 284 -9.33 -9.23 1.89
C SER A 284 -8.79 -8.54 0.64
N LEU A 285 -9.12 -7.27 0.50
CA LEU A 285 -8.65 -6.39 -0.58
C LEU A 285 -7.17 -6.00 -0.42
N HIS A 286 -6.59 -6.24 0.76
CA HIS A 286 -5.22 -5.83 1.04
C HIS A 286 -4.18 -6.71 0.33
N PRO A 287 -3.07 -6.13 -0.17
CA PRO A 287 -1.93 -6.89 -0.68
C PRO A 287 -1.42 -7.90 0.35
N GLY A 288 -1.10 -9.12 -0.11
CA GLY A 288 -0.65 -10.21 0.75
C GLY A 288 -1.77 -11.02 1.42
N ALA A 289 -3.04 -10.69 1.20
CA ALA A 289 -4.17 -11.57 1.46
C ALA A 289 -4.33 -12.60 0.33
N GLY A 290 -5.09 -13.66 0.55
CA GLY A 290 -5.38 -14.65 -0.50
C GLY A 290 -4.16 -15.46 -1.01
N GLY A 291 -3.10 -15.62 -0.18
CA GLY A 291 -1.94 -16.45 -0.51
C GLY A 291 -0.85 -15.76 -1.32
N THR A 292 -1.03 -14.52 -1.76
CA THR A 292 0.04 -13.76 -2.40
C THR A 292 1.04 -13.26 -1.37
N VAL A 293 2.33 -13.25 -1.75
CA VAL A 293 3.38 -12.66 -0.89
C VAL A 293 3.30 -11.15 -1.04
N GLY A 294 2.92 -10.45 0.03
CA GLY A 294 3.00 -8.98 0.07
C GLY A 294 4.43 -8.49 -0.10
N PHE A 295 4.60 -7.28 -0.65
CA PHE A 295 5.91 -6.68 -0.95
C PHE A 295 6.73 -7.42 -2.00
N ASN A 296 6.07 -8.13 -2.91
CA ASN A 296 6.72 -8.70 -4.08
C ASN A 296 7.26 -7.57 -5.00
N GLN A 297 7.95 -7.92 -6.07
CA GLN A 297 8.55 -6.94 -6.99
C GLN A 297 7.50 -6.08 -7.71
N TYR A 298 6.27 -6.60 -7.87
CA TYR A 298 5.17 -5.84 -8.45
C TYR A 298 4.64 -4.79 -7.46
N ASP A 299 4.46 -5.15 -6.18
CA ASP A 299 3.95 -4.22 -5.16
C ASP A 299 4.98 -3.15 -4.80
N LEU A 300 6.26 -3.52 -4.76
CA LEU A 300 7.36 -2.69 -4.30
C LEU A 300 8.58 -2.86 -5.20
N ASP A 301 8.73 -2.01 -6.21
CA ASP A 301 9.88 -2.02 -7.09
C ASP A 301 11.16 -1.51 -6.40
N ASN A 302 12.30 -1.62 -7.09
CA ASN A 302 13.59 -1.26 -6.50
C ASN A 302 13.69 0.24 -6.15
N THR A 303 13.07 1.13 -6.92
CA THR A 303 13.07 2.57 -6.63
C THR A 303 12.25 2.87 -5.38
N MET A 304 11.07 2.28 -5.26
CA MET A 304 10.23 2.44 -4.07
C MET A 304 10.91 1.87 -2.81
N ARG A 305 11.65 0.75 -2.91
CA ARG A 305 12.38 0.16 -1.78
C ARG A 305 13.39 1.10 -1.16
N VAL A 306 14.05 1.94 -1.96
CA VAL A 306 15.01 2.95 -1.47
C VAL A 306 14.36 3.94 -0.51
N TYR A 307 13.06 4.22 -0.65
CA TYR A 307 12.32 5.11 0.24
C TYR A 307 11.52 4.34 1.31
N PHE A 308 11.01 3.15 0.98
CA PHE A 308 10.16 2.36 1.87
C PHE A 308 10.88 1.87 3.12
N TYR A 309 12.07 1.25 2.98
CA TYR A 309 12.80 0.76 4.14
C TYR A 309 13.29 1.88 5.06
N PRO A 310 13.84 3.00 4.55
CA PRO A 310 14.08 4.19 5.37
C PRO A 310 12.81 4.74 6.03
N ALA A 311 11.64 4.68 5.37
CA ALA A 311 10.38 5.09 5.98
C ALA A 311 10.05 4.22 7.18
N VAL A 312 10.07 2.89 7.03
CA VAL A 312 9.80 1.96 8.13
C VAL A 312 10.73 2.23 9.31
N LEU A 313 12.04 2.35 9.05
CA LEU A 313 13.02 2.60 10.12
C LEU A 313 12.84 4.00 10.76
N GLY A 314 12.63 5.03 9.94
CA GLY A 314 12.47 6.41 10.40
C GLY A 314 11.24 6.57 11.30
N TRP A 315 10.09 6.02 10.90
CA TRP A 315 8.87 6.06 11.70
C TRP A 315 8.99 5.26 13.01
N ILE A 316 9.59 4.07 12.97
CA ILE A 316 9.88 3.27 14.17
C ILE A 316 10.74 4.08 15.16
N LEU A 317 11.83 4.68 14.70
CA LEU A 317 12.72 5.48 15.53
C LEU A 317 12.00 6.71 16.10
N LEU A 318 11.16 7.39 15.31
CA LEU A 318 10.37 8.52 15.79
C LEU A 318 9.42 8.09 16.92
N PHE A 319 8.65 7.03 16.72
CA PHE A 319 7.70 6.56 17.74
C PHE A 319 8.40 6.04 19.00
N LEU A 320 9.54 5.37 18.87
CA LEU A 320 10.38 5.02 20.02
C LEU A 320 10.89 6.28 20.76
N TRP A 321 11.23 7.33 20.02
CA TRP A 321 11.61 8.60 20.63
C TRP A 321 10.45 9.21 21.41
N ILE A 322 9.26 9.30 20.80
CA ILE A 322 8.04 9.80 21.48
C ILE A 322 7.75 8.95 22.73
N ALA A 323 7.81 7.62 22.64
CA ALA A 323 7.62 6.72 23.79
C ALA A 323 8.64 6.98 24.90
N SER A 324 9.92 7.24 24.55
CA SER A 324 10.95 7.58 25.51
C SER A 324 10.71 8.92 26.22
N LEU A 325 10.14 9.90 25.52
CA LEU A 325 9.75 11.18 26.09
C LEU A 325 8.57 11.02 27.05
N LEU A 326 7.56 10.27 26.63
CA LEU A 326 6.38 9.98 27.47
C LEU A 326 6.77 9.24 28.75
N TYR A 327 7.64 8.20 28.63
CA TYR A 327 8.18 7.51 29.80
C TYR A 327 8.89 8.45 30.78
N ARG A 328 9.73 9.37 30.27
CA ARG A 328 10.43 10.34 31.13
C ARG A 328 9.47 11.32 31.80
N SER A 329 8.48 11.81 31.06
CA SER A 329 7.43 12.69 31.61
C SER A 329 6.65 11.99 32.73
N ASN A 330 6.22 10.76 32.52
CA ASN A 330 5.48 9.99 33.53
C ASN A 330 6.33 9.67 34.76
N LYS A 331 7.62 9.35 34.54
CA LYS A 331 8.57 9.12 35.65
C LYS A 331 8.77 10.38 36.50
N LEU A 332 8.82 11.55 35.89
CA LEU A 332 8.92 12.83 36.63
C LEU A 332 7.64 13.11 37.42
N LYS A 333 6.48 12.95 36.80
CA LYS A 333 5.19 13.13 37.49
C LYS A 333 5.09 12.28 38.73
N ASN A 334 5.44 10.98 38.65
CA ASN A 334 5.41 10.06 39.80
C ASN A 334 6.48 10.35 40.87
N ALA A 335 7.48 11.19 40.57
CA ALA A 335 8.48 11.58 41.55
C ALA A 335 8.05 12.84 42.36
N PHE A 336 7.04 13.57 41.88
CA PHE A 336 6.52 14.78 42.53
C PHE A 336 5.09 14.61 43.06
N SER A 337 4.43 13.49 42.83
CA SER A 337 3.17 13.06 43.46
C SER A 337 3.44 12.22 44.70
#